data_1a6fb34a255b7e9c0a58146b10f87129
#
_entry.id   1a6fb34a255b7e9c0a58146b10f87129
#
_cell.length_a   1.000
_cell.length_b   1.000
_cell.length_c   1.000
_cell.angle_alpha   90.00
_cell.angle_beta   90.00
_cell.angle_gamma   90.00
#
_symmetry.space_group_name_H-M   'P 1'
#
loop_
_entity.id
_entity.type
_entity.pdbx_description
1 polymer ?
#
loop_
_entity_poly.entity_id
_entity_poly.type
_entity_poly.pdbx_seq_one_letter_code
_entity_poly.pdbx_strand_id
1 'polypeptide(L)'
;PHINGTPAEADVTEFDAQAKKGILSMASKCVCDGERCFQCSTVCENCVDSCPNRANVVIKMADGSHEIVHVDKMCNECGNCTQFCPYASEPCHDKFTLFDTREDMDESENYGVLFEDDDMVRLRYEDGVKEYDLASCDNDLPVELEVLILTVRDKYSYLYA
;
A
#
# COMPACT_ATOMS: atom_id res chain seq x y z
N PRO A 1 11.30 27.97 29.33
CA PRO A 1 12.61 28.40 28.90
C PRO A 1 12.53 28.84 27.45
N HIS A 2 12.75 30.10 27.16
CA HIS A 2 12.86 30.60 25.81
C HIS A 2 14.22 30.21 25.27
N ILE A 3 14.26 29.44 24.20
CA ILE A 3 15.47 29.17 23.45
C ILE A 3 15.72 30.42 22.61
N ASN A 4 16.50 31.35 23.12
CA ASN A 4 17.03 32.45 22.34
C ASN A 4 18.29 31.99 21.59
N GLY A 5 18.10 31.22 20.54
CA GLY A 5 19.16 30.89 19.59
C GLY A 5 18.70 31.23 18.19
N THR A 6 19.53 31.94 17.44
CA THR A 6 19.37 32.03 16.01
C THR A 6 19.38 30.59 15.48
N PRO A 7 18.41 30.15 14.65
CA PRO A 7 18.46 28.84 14.06
C PRO A 7 19.81 28.71 13.35
N ALA A 8 20.63 27.76 13.76
CA ALA A 8 21.81 27.42 12.98
C ALA A 8 21.34 27.02 11.57
N GLU A 9 21.96 27.55 10.53
CA GLU A 9 21.72 27.05 9.18
C GLU A 9 21.93 25.55 9.22
N ALA A 10 20.90 24.80 8.83
CA ALA A 10 20.98 23.35 8.79
C ALA A 10 22.12 22.97 7.85
N ASP A 11 23.10 22.24 8.37
CA ASP A 11 24.18 21.75 7.54
C ASP A 11 23.61 20.71 6.57
N VAL A 12 23.54 21.07 5.30
CA VAL A 12 23.03 20.23 4.22
C VAL A 12 23.77 18.90 4.15
N THR A 13 25.06 18.90 4.53
CA THR A 13 25.89 17.69 4.59
C THR A 13 25.44 16.73 5.71
N GLU A 14 24.92 17.23 6.82
CA GLU A 14 24.40 16.42 7.91
C GLU A 14 23.04 15.81 7.53
N PHE A 15 22.21 16.56 6.83
CA PHE A 15 20.96 16.09 6.26
C PHE A 15 21.20 14.99 5.22
N ASP A 16 22.14 15.17 4.31
CA ASP A 16 22.57 14.17 3.32
C ASP A 16 23.12 12.90 3.99
N ALA A 17 23.84 13.05 5.11
CA ALA A 17 24.35 11.91 5.85
C ALA A 17 23.25 11.11 6.58
N GLN A 18 22.21 11.77 7.03
CA GLN A 18 21.02 11.11 7.60
C GLN A 18 20.19 10.43 6.51
N ALA A 19 20.05 11.04 5.35
CA ALA A 19 19.44 10.43 4.17
C ALA A 19 20.15 9.15 3.75
N LYS A 20 21.50 9.12 3.82
CA LYS A 20 22.32 7.94 3.53
C LYS A 20 22.15 6.79 4.52
N LYS A 21 21.52 7.00 5.66
CA LYS A 21 21.16 5.92 6.60
C LYS A 21 19.92 5.13 6.19
N GLY A 22 19.48 5.28 4.95
CA GLY A 22 18.43 4.47 4.35
C GLY A 22 17.00 4.95 4.62
N ILE A 23 16.84 6.03 5.38
CA ILE A 23 15.52 6.55 5.75
C ILE A 23 14.95 7.47 4.68
N LEU A 24 15.81 8.06 3.85
CA LEU A 24 15.43 9.06 2.86
C LEU A 24 16.12 8.82 1.53
N SER A 25 16.28 7.57 1.09
CA SER A 25 16.51 7.44 -0.33
C SER A 25 15.23 7.95 -1.00
N MET A 26 15.30 9.13 -1.52
CA MET A 26 14.38 9.61 -2.53
C MET A 26 14.53 8.66 -3.72
N ALA A 27 14.14 7.41 -3.51
CA ALA A 27 14.05 6.44 -4.57
C ALA A 27 13.18 7.13 -5.62
N SER A 28 13.77 7.24 -6.76
CA SER A 28 13.19 7.92 -7.88
C SER A 28 11.70 7.60 -7.95
N LYS A 29 10.87 8.62 -8.13
CA LYS A 29 9.46 8.51 -8.49
C LYS A 29 9.23 7.72 -9.81
N CYS A 30 10.18 6.92 -10.23
CA CYS A 30 10.23 6.21 -11.50
C CYS A 30 9.89 4.74 -11.37
N VAL A 31 9.37 4.30 -10.24
CA VAL A 31 8.81 2.96 -10.12
C VAL A 31 7.37 3.05 -10.59
N CYS A 32 6.99 2.19 -11.54
CA CYS A 32 5.62 2.07 -11.99
C CYS A 32 4.72 1.80 -10.78
N ASP A 33 3.52 2.37 -10.75
CA ASP A 33 2.62 2.29 -9.60
C ASP A 33 2.31 0.82 -9.23
N GLY A 34 2.21 -0.08 -10.21
CA GLY A 34 2.04 -1.51 -9.99
C GLY A 34 3.19 -2.18 -9.24
N GLU A 35 4.43 -1.87 -9.58
CA GLU A 35 5.61 -2.41 -8.90
C GLU A 35 5.76 -1.84 -7.48
N ARG A 36 5.27 -0.64 -7.24
CA ARG A 36 5.35 0.03 -5.94
C ARG A 36 4.57 -0.71 -4.85
N CYS A 37 3.47 -1.38 -5.18
CA CYS A 37 2.69 -2.17 -4.23
C CYS A 37 3.54 -3.22 -3.50
N PHE A 38 4.54 -3.79 -4.19
CA PHE A 38 5.38 -4.86 -3.67
C PHE A 38 6.76 -4.40 -3.17
N GLN A 39 7.13 -3.15 -3.35
CA GLN A 39 8.48 -2.66 -3.02
C GLN A 39 8.61 -2.00 -1.64
N CYS A 40 7.54 -1.41 -1.12
CA CYS A 40 7.60 -0.68 0.15
C CYS A 40 7.56 -1.60 1.38
N SER A 41 7.07 -2.82 1.25
CA SER A 41 6.79 -3.75 2.33
C SER A 41 8.00 -4.17 3.15
N THR A 42 9.17 -4.26 2.52
CA THR A 42 10.40 -4.68 3.19
C THR A 42 11.16 -3.54 3.87
N VAL A 43 10.74 -2.30 3.67
CA VAL A 43 11.53 -1.12 3.98
C VAL A 43 10.89 -0.23 5.03
N CYS A 44 9.54 -0.13 5.03
CA CYS A 44 8.87 0.91 5.78
C CYS A 44 7.40 0.57 6.02
N GLU A 45 6.92 0.80 7.22
CA GLU A 45 5.51 0.67 7.63
C GLU A 45 4.91 2.01 8.09
N ASN A 46 5.54 3.14 7.76
CA ASN A 46 5.10 4.46 8.24
C ASN A 46 3.64 4.77 7.88
N CYS A 47 3.16 4.35 6.71
CA CYS A 47 1.77 4.54 6.31
C CYS A 47 0.78 3.71 7.15
N VAL A 48 1.23 2.59 7.72
CA VAL A 48 0.44 1.78 8.66
C VAL A 48 0.39 2.47 10.01
N ASP A 49 1.55 2.86 10.54
CA ASP A 49 1.67 3.47 11.87
C ASP A 49 1.00 4.85 11.94
N SER A 50 1.10 5.64 10.88
CA SER A 50 0.53 6.99 10.84
C SER A 50 -0.97 7.05 10.55
N CYS A 51 -1.58 5.93 10.12
CA CYS A 51 -2.99 5.91 9.77
C CYS A 51 -3.89 5.84 11.01
N PRO A 52 -4.67 6.89 11.34
CA PRO A 52 -5.52 6.90 12.52
C PRO A 52 -6.67 5.89 12.41
N ASN A 53 -7.10 5.60 11.21
CA ASN A 53 -8.21 4.67 10.93
C ASN A 53 -7.73 3.25 10.65
N ARG A 54 -6.41 3.01 10.65
CA ARG A 54 -5.80 1.71 10.31
C ARG A 54 -6.19 1.17 8.94
N ALA A 55 -6.43 2.06 7.99
CA ALA A 55 -6.76 1.70 6.62
C ALA A 55 -5.60 1.05 5.85
N ASN A 56 -4.35 1.27 6.28
CA ASN A 56 -3.19 0.57 5.72
C ASN A 56 -2.84 -0.61 6.63
N VAL A 57 -2.82 -1.82 6.08
CA VAL A 57 -2.68 -3.06 6.84
C VAL A 57 -1.53 -3.89 6.30
N VAL A 58 -0.69 -4.40 7.21
CA VAL A 58 0.40 -5.33 6.86
C VAL A 58 -0.17 -6.73 6.67
N ILE A 59 -0.02 -7.29 5.49
CA ILE A 59 -0.35 -8.67 5.15
C ILE A 59 0.92 -9.51 5.22
N LYS A 60 0.96 -10.46 6.13
CA LYS A 60 2.12 -11.37 6.30
C LYS A 60 1.97 -12.57 5.39
N MET A 61 2.93 -12.72 4.49
CA MET A 61 2.99 -13.81 3.52
C MET A 61 3.56 -15.09 4.13
N ALA A 62 3.35 -16.21 3.45
CA ALA A 62 3.81 -17.51 3.95
C ALA A 62 5.34 -17.68 3.93
N ASP A 63 6.03 -16.99 3.06
CA ASP A 63 7.50 -16.98 2.93
C ASP A 63 8.21 -16.09 3.98
N GLY A 64 7.42 -15.39 4.81
CA GLY A 64 7.92 -14.46 5.83
C GLY A 64 8.08 -13.03 5.34
N SER A 65 7.84 -12.75 4.07
CA SER A 65 7.68 -11.40 3.56
C SER A 65 6.36 -10.79 4.03
N HIS A 66 6.19 -9.50 3.80
CA HIS A 66 4.93 -8.83 4.07
C HIS A 66 4.64 -7.77 3.01
N GLU A 67 3.36 -7.55 2.77
CA GLU A 67 2.85 -6.53 1.89
C GLU A 67 1.92 -5.57 2.64
N ILE A 68 1.79 -4.35 2.16
CA ILE A 68 0.86 -3.38 2.74
C ILE A 68 -0.29 -3.18 1.76
N VAL A 69 -1.49 -3.51 2.21
CA VAL A 69 -2.72 -3.23 1.48
C VAL A 69 -3.45 -2.04 2.09
N HIS A 70 -4.17 -1.33 1.25
CA HIS A 70 -5.07 -0.25 1.64
C HIS A 70 -6.50 -0.80 1.71
N VAL A 71 -7.23 -0.52 2.79
CA VAL A 71 -8.63 -0.92 2.96
C VAL A 71 -9.50 0.32 2.78
N ASP A 72 -10.15 0.43 1.64
CA ASP A 72 -10.87 1.62 1.20
C ASP A 72 -11.92 2.07 2.19
N LYS A 73 -12.83 1.19 2.60
CA LYS A 73 -13.91 1.49 3.57
C LYS A 73 -13.43 2.03 4.92
N MET A 74 -12.16 1.84 5.26
CA MET A 74 -11.57 2.35 6.51
C MET A 74 -10.90 3.70 6.31
N CYS A 75 -10.67 4.13 5.08
CA CYS A 75 -10.00 5.38 4.76
C CYS A 75 -10.96 6.56 4.82
N ASN A 76 -10.49 7.68 5.36
CA ASN A 76 -11.18 8.96 5.33
C ASN A 76 -10.35 10.04 4.61
N GLU A 77 -9.37 9.62 3.82
CA GLU A 77 -8.51 10.49 3.00
C GLU A 77 -7.84 11.64 3.79
N CYS A 78 -7.50 11.40 5.06
CA CYS A 78 -6.92 12.42 5.94
C CYS A 78 -5.51 12.89 5.54
N GLY A 79 -4.83 12.19 4.61
CA GLY A 79 -3.51 12.55 4.10
C GLY A 79 -2.32 12.23 5.03
N ASN A 80 -2.55 11.68 6.21
CA ASN A 80 -1.45 11.39 7.14
C ASN A 80 -0.43 10.41 6.56
N CYS A 81 -0.90 9.36 5.88
CA CYS A 81 -0.01 8.39 5.26
C CYS A 81 0.91 9.01 4.19
N THR A 82 0.38 9.97 3.41
CA THR A 82 1.15 10.76 2.45
C THR A 82 2.16 11.66 3.13
N GLN A 83 1.74 12.36 4.19
CA GLN A 83 2.59 13.30 4.92
C GLN A 83 3.81 12.61 5.55
N PHE A 84 3.64 11.39 6.05
CA PHE A 84 4.70 10.63 6.71
C PHE A 84 5.42 9.63 5.77
N CYS A 85 5.09 9.61 4.49
CA CYS A 85 5.75 8.74 3.53
C CYS A 85 7.15 9.26 3.18
N PRO A 86 8.23 8.52 3.50
CA PRO A 86 9.60 8.94 3.18
C PRO A 86 9.92 8.85 1.69
N TYR A 87 9.07 8.19 0.91
CA TYR A 87 9.24 8.01 -0.54
C TYR A 87 8.41 8.99 -1.38
N ALA A 88 7.80 9.98 -0.75
CA ALA A 88 6.89 10.94 -1.40
C ALA A 88 5.78 10.23 -2.21
N SER A 89 5.25 9.14 -1.66
CA SER A 89 4.14 8.36 -2.19
C SER A 89 2.84 8.84 -1.56
N GLU A 90 1.73 8.51 -2.20
CA GLU A 90 0.37 8.68 -1.67
C GLU A 90 -0.23 7.31 -1.34
N PRO A 91 0.08 6.71 -0.17
CA PRO A 91 -0.26 5.32 0.11
C PRO A 91 -1.74 4.97 0.00
N CYS A 92 -2.65 5.92 0.22
CA CYS A 92 -4.09 5.73 0.01
C CYS A 92 -4.47 5.56 -1.47
N HIS A 93 -3.58 5.97 -2.40
CA HIS A 93 -3.78 5.83 -3.84
C HIS A 93 -2.79 4.84 -4.48
N ASP A 94 -1.57 4.76 -3.94
CA ASP A 94 -0.50 3.96 -4.54
C ASP A 94 -0.48 2.51 -4.06
N LYS A 95 -1.14 2.19 -2.94
CA LYS A 95 -1.15 0.82 -2.41
C LYS A 95 -2.25 -0.01 -3.05
N PHE A 96 -1.97 -1.32 -3.17
CA PHE A 96 -2.99 -2.26 -3.58
C PHE A 96 -4.20 -2.16 -2.65
N THR A 97 -5.37 -1.88 -3.20
CA THR A 97 -6.56 -1.50 -2.45
C THR A 97 -7.54 -2.66 -2.34
N LEU A 98 -8.09 -2.83 -1.16
CA LEU A 98 -9.18 -3.75 -0.86
C LEU A 98 -10.47 -2.95 -0.84
N PHE A 99 -11.32 -3.15 -1.85
CA PHE A 99 -12.60 -2.47 -2.01
C PHE A 99 -13.73 -3.23 -1.30
N ASP A 100 -14.75 -2.49 -0.86
CA ASP A 100 -15.94 -3.05 -0.22
C ASP A 100 -17.10 -3.22 -1.20
N THR A 101 -17.23 -2.30 -2.15
CA THR A 101 -18.30 -2.30 -3.15
C THR A 101 -17.78 -2.14 -4.58
N ARG A 102 -18.63 -2.47 -5.57
CA ARG A 102 -18.32 -2.23 -6.99
C ARG A 102 -18.25 -0.73 -7.29
N GLU A 103 -19.11 0.04 -6.64
CA GLU A 103 -19.19 1.50 -6.79
C GLU A 103 -17.87 2.14 -6.35
N ASP A 104 -17.34 1.78 -5.17
CA ASP A 104 -16.08 2.30 -4.66
C ASP A 104 -14.92 1.96 -5.62
N MET A 105 -14.90 0.73 -6.12
CA MET A 105 -13.90 0.33 -7.12
C MET A 105 -14.06 1.12 -8.42
N ASP A 106 -15.27 1.37 -8.90
CA ASP A 106 -15.51 2.05 -10.18
C ASP A 106 -15.20 3.54 -10.10
N GLU A 107 -15.36 4.17 -8.94
CA GLU A 107 -15.00 5.55 -8.66
C GLU A 107 -13.50 5.76 -8.39
N SER A 108 -12.76 4.71 -8.11
CA SER A 108 -11.33 4.75 -7.82
C SER A 108 -10.49 4.40 -9.06
N GLU A 109 -9.27 4.94 -9.12
CA GLU A 109 -8.24 4.58 -10.10
C GLU A 109 -7.20 3.60 -9.51
N ASN A 110 -7.30 3.28 -8.22
CA ASN A 110 -6.35 2.44 -7.52
C ASN A 110 -6.36 1.01 -8.07
N TYR A 111 -5.19 0.39 -8.16
CA TYR A 111 -5.12 -1.06 -8.33
C TYR A 111 -5.63 -1.74 -7.07
N GLY A 112 -6.43 -2.77 -7.24
CA GLY A 112 -7.03 -3.41 -6.08
C GLY A 112 -8.00 -4.53 -6.43
N VAL A 113 -8.53 -5.13 -5.38
CA VAL A 113 -9.43 -6.27 -5.45
C VAL A 113 -10.70 -6.03 -4.66
N LEU A 114 -11.80 -6.52 -5.19
CA LEU A 114 -13.09 -6.65 -4.53
C LEU A 114 -13.42 -8.14 -4.45
N PHE A 115 -13.69 -8.65 -3.25
CA PHE A 115 -14.21 -9.99 -3.04
C PHE A 115 -15.73 -9.96 -3.21
N GLU A 116 -16.23 -10.66 -4.23
CA GLU A 116 -17.67 -10.78 -4.47
C GLU A 116 -18.25 -12.00 -3.75
N ASP A 117 -17.47 -13.09 -3.73
CA ASP A 117 -17.72 -14.33 -3.00
C ASP A 117 -16.37 -14.90 -2.53
N ASP A 118 -16.39 -16.05 -1.86
CA ASP A 118 -15.18 -16.71 -1.34
C ASP A 118 -14.13 -17.00 -2.42
N ASP A 119 -14.56 -17.33 -3.64
CA ASP A 119 -13.69 -17.68 -4.75
C ASP A 119 -13.78 -16.70 -5.93
N MET A 120 -14.75 -15.79 -5.97
CA MET A 120 -14.91 -14.83 -7.03
C MET A 120 -14.40 -13.47 -6.63
N VAL A 121 -13.46 -12.93 -7.41
CA VAL A 121 -12.91 -11.60 -7.19
C VAL A 121 -12.98 -10.75 -8.44
N ARG A 122 -13.22 -9.46 -8.22
CA ARG A 122 -13.08 -8.43 -9.25
C ARG A 122 -11.78 -7.68 -8.99
N LEU A 123 -10.89 -7.70 -9.96
CA LEU A 123 -9.55 -7.15 -9.86
C LEU A 123 -9.37 -6.00 -10.84
N ARG A 124 -8.83 -4.88 -10.35
CA ARG A 124 -8.30 -3.79 -11.18
C ARG A 124 -6.78 -3.86 -11.16
N TYR A 125 -6.19 -4.05 -12.33
CA TYR A 125 -4.76 -4.06 -12.54
C TYR A 125 -4.41 -3.46 -13.91
N GLU A 126 -3.18 -3.58 -14.40
CA GLU A 126 -2.66 -2.95 -15.62
C GLU A 126 -3.59 -3.04 -16.84
N ASP A 127 -4.23 -4.19 -17.03
CA ASP A 127 -5.15 -4.46 -18.15
C ASP A 127 -6.59 -3.99 -17.92
N GLY A 128 -6.85 -3.24 -16.85
CA GLY A 128 -8.17 -2.76 -16.45
C GLY A 128 -8.85 -3.66 -15.42
N VAL A 129 -10.18 -3.69 -15.44
CA VAL A 129 -11.00 -4.45 -14.47
C VAL A 129 -11.43 -5.78 -15.07
N LYS A 130 -11.13 -6.87 -14.38
CA LYS A 130 -11.50 -8.25 -14.77
C LYS A 130 -12.03 -9.03 -13.58
N GLU A 131 -12.85 -10.04 -13.84
CA GLU A 131 -13.32 -10.99 -12.85
C GLU A 131 -12.50 -12.28 -12.93
N TYR A 132 -12.14 -12.82 -11.78
CA TYR A 132 -11.34 -14.05 -11.68
C TYR A 132 -11.98 -15.02 -10.69
N ASP A 133 -11.89 -16.31 -11.03
CA ASP A 133 -12.25 -17.40 -10.15
C ASP A 133 -10.96 -17.96 -9.51
N LEU A 134 -10.76 -17.70 -8.22
CA LEU A 134 -9.59 -18.13 -7.46
C LEU A 134 -9.49 -19.65 -7.30
N ALA A 135 -10.59 -20.38 -7.53
CA ALA A 135 -10.59 -21.84 -7.52
C ALA A 135 -10.05 -22.43 -8.86
N SER A 136 -9.98 -21.60 -9.90
CA SER A 136 -9.47 -22.02 -11.21
C SER A 136 -7.96 -21.96 -11.26
N CYS A 137 -7.31 -23.01 -11.79
CA CYS A 137 -5.86 -23.04 -11.96
C CYS A 137 -5.37 -22.29 -13.23
N ASP A 138 -6.27 -21.69 -13.99
CA ASP A 138 -6.00 -21.07 -15.30
C ASP A 138 -6.11 -19.52 -15.22
N ASN A 139 -5.72 -18.94 -14.09
CA ASN A 139 -5.72 -17.50 -13.91
C ASN A 139 -4.47 -16.88 -14.55
N ASP A 140 -4.66 -15.89 -15.42
CA ASP A 140 -3.59 -15.09 -16.02
C ASP A 140 -3.19 -13.94 -15.07
N LEU A 141 -2.93 -14.29 -13.79
CA LEU A 141 -2.55 -13.36 -12.75
C LEU A 141 -1.04 -13.44 -12.48
N PRO A 142 -0.36 -12.31 -12.21
CA PRO A 142 0.98 -12.34 -11.65
C PRO A 142 0.99 -13.16 -10.35
N VAL A 143 1.96 -14.06 -10.22
CA VAL A 143 2.04 -15.01 -9.09
C VAL A 143 2.03 -14.30 -7.75
N GLU A 144 2.75 -13.18 -7.64
CA GLU A 144 2.84 -12.38 -6.41
C GLU A 144 1.47 -11.82 -6.01
N LEU A 145 0.70 -11.37 -7.00
CA LEU A 145 -0.63 -10.81 -6.79
C LEU A 145 -1.63 -11.90 -6.39
N GLU A 146 -1.59 -13.05 -7.06
CA GLU A 146 -2.40 -14.20 -6.71
C GLU A 146 -2.15 -14.65 -5.27
N VAL A 147 -0.88 -14.80 -4.88
CA VAL A 147 -0.48 -15.17 -3.51
C VAL A 147 -0.96 -14.14 -2.49
N LEU A 148 -0.89 -12.84 -2.81
CA LEU A 148 -1.41 -11.79 -1.94
C LEU A 148 -2.92 -11.92 -1.75
N ILE A 149 -3.68 -12.03 -2.84
CA ILE A 149 -5.16 -12.14 -2.82
C ILE A 149 -5.59 -13.38 -2.03
N LEU A 150 -4.97 -14.54 -2.30
CA LEU A 150 -5.26 -15.78 -1.57
C LEU A 150 -4.91 -15.64 -0.07
N THR A 151 -3.81 -14.97 0.26
CA THR A 151 -3.43 -14.74 1.66
C THR A 151 -4.45 -13.83 2.38
N VAL A 152 -4.95 -12.79 1.70
CA VAL A 152 -6.00 -11.92 2.23
C VAL A 152 -7.27 -12.72 2.46
N ARG A 153 -7.72 -13.51 1.47
CA ARG A 153 -8.89 -14.38 1.60
C ARG A 153 -8.80 -15.32 2.81
N ASP A 154 -7.67 -16.02 2.94
CA ASP A 154 -7.54 -17.11 3.89
C ASP A 154 -7.28 -16.65 5.33
N LYS A 155 -6.60 -15.50 5.52
CA LYS A 155 -6.15 -15.06 6.85
C LYS A 155 -6.68 -13.70 7.29
N TYR A 156 -7.16 -12.88 6.35
CA TYR A 156 -7.54 -11.49 6.59
C TYR A 156 -8.97 -11.19 6.12
N SER A 157 -9.83 -12.20 6.00
CA SER A 157 -11.21 -12.03 5.52
C SER A 157 -12.02 -10.99 6.30
N TYR A 158 -11.67 -10.73 7.55
CA TYR A 158 -12.28 -9.68 8.37
C TYR A 158 -12.09 -8.26 7.82
N LEU A 159 -11.20 -8.05 6.87
CA LEU A 159 -10.96 -6.74 6.25
C LEU A 159 -12.04 -6.38 5.23
N TYR A 160 -12.75 -7.37 4.66
CA TYR A 160 -13.77 -7.16 3.65
C TYR A 160 -15.14 -7.79 4.02
N ALA A 161 -15.22 -8.46 5.17
CA ALA A 161 -16.46 -9.04 5.70
C ALA A 161 -17.41 -7.99 6.28
#